data_293b997053f7357de946299340d93b01
#
_entry.id   293b997053f7357de946299340d93b01
#
_cell.length_a   1.000
_cell.length_b   1.000
_cell.length_c   1.000
_cell.angle_alpha   90.00
_cell.angle_beta   90.00
_cell.angle_gamma   90.00
#
_symmetry.space_group_name_H-M   'P 1'
#
loop_
_entity.id
_entity.type
_entity.pdbx_description
1 polymer ?
#
loop_
_entity_poly.entity_id
_entity_poly.type
_entity_poly.pdbx_seq_one_letter_code
_entity_poly.pdbx_strand_id
1 'polypeptide(L)'
;MEDAQIIDHFFRRDPEAIRAAQEKYEKRCLAAARHILPDARDAEECVSDVWLRLWNAIPPEHPRSLAAYITTVTRRVALDKCDYNRAAQRRSDLTVAFEELEGCLSTEDSAVLALEQADFRRVLNGFLRKLTRQSRTYFIRRY
;
A
#
# COMPACT_ATOMS: atom_id res chain seq x y z
N MET A 1 16.59 -25.12 8.41
CA MET A 1 16.56 -24.60 9.80
C MET A 1 15.13 -24.62 10.30
N GLU A 2 14.91 -25.07 11.50
CA GLU A 2 13.58 -25.10 12.09
C GLU A 2 13.12 -23.72 12.55
N ASP A 3 11.80 -23.50 12.60
CA ASP A 3 11.22 -22.20 12.95
C ASP A 3 11.67 -21.69 14.32
N ALA A 4 11.78 -22.59 15.31
CA ALA A 4 12.27 -22.22 16.63
C ALA A 4 13.70 -21.68 16.60
N GLN A 5 14.54 -22.25 15.76
CA GLN A 5 15.92 -21.79 15.56
C GLN A 5 15.97 -20.43 14.86
N ILE A 6 15.11 -20.22 13.89
CA ILE A 6 15.00 -18.94 13.18
C ILE A 6 14.57 -17.83 14.15
N ILE A 7 13.57 -18.09 14.98
CA ILE A 7 13.10 -17.15 16.01
C ILE A 7 14.22 -16.84 17.01
N ASP A 8 14.96 -17.85 17.43
CA ASP A 8 16.09 -17.69 18.34
C ASP A 8 17.17 -16.77 17.77
N HIS A 9 17.49 -16.92 16.48
CA HIS A 9 18.41 -16.03 15.78
C HIS A 9 17.89 -14.58 15.72
N PHE A 10 16.59 -14.37 15.54
CA PHE A 10 15.99 -13.04 15.62
C PHE A 10 16.17 -12.41 17.01
N PHE A 11 15.96 -13.20 18.08
CA PHE A 11 16.13 -12.72 19.44
C PHE A 11 17.58 -12.36 19.75
N ARG A 12 18.53 -13.03 19.13
CA ARG A 12 19.97 -12.74 19.23
C ARG A 12 20.41 -11.57 18.35
N ARG A 13 19.50 -11.01 17.57
CA ARG A 13 19.80 -9.97 16.56
C ARG A 13 20.85 -10.41 15.55
N ASP A 14 20.80 -11.68 15.17
CA ASP A 14 21.68 -12.28 14.17
C ASP A 14 21.08 -12.09 12.77
N PRO A 15 21.80 -11.46 11.82
CA PRO A 15 21.33 -11.31 10.43
C PRO A 15 21.03 -12.63 9.72
N GLU A 16 21.58 -13.73 10.17
CA GLU A 16 21.30 -15.07 9.66
C GLU A 16 19.83 -15.46 9.81
N ALA A 17 19.12 -14.86 10.78
CA ALA A 17 17.69 -15.05 10.95
C ALA A 17 16.90 -14.65 9.70
N ILE A 18 17.22 -13.51 9.10
CA ILE A 18 16.57 -13.03 7.87
C ILE A 18 16.87 -13.97 6.71
N ARG A 19 18.12 -14.36 6.55
CA ARG A 19 18.55 -15.27 5.50
C ARG A 19 17.83 -16.61 5.59
N ALA A 20 17.77 -17.20 6.77
CA ALA A 20 17.10 -18.47 7.01
C ALA A 20 15.59 -18.37 6.75
N ALA A 21 14.96 -17.28 7.17
CA ALA A 21 13.54 -17.02 6.89
C ALA A 21 13.27 -16.86 5.39
N GLN A 22 14.13 -16.14 4.68
CA GLN A 22 14.03 -15.97 3.23
C GLN A 22 14.13 -17.32 2.51
N GLU A 23 15.13 -18.11 2.81
CA GLU A 23 15.32 -19.42 2.18
C GLU A 23 14.10 -20.33 2.38
N LYS A 24 13.49 -20.28 3.55
CA LYS A 24 12.39 -21.17 3.90
C LYS A 24 11.03 -20.68 3.38
N TYR A 25 10.78 -19.38 3.40
CA TYR A 25 9.44 -18.81 3.20
C TYR A 25 9.28 -17.85 2.02
N GLU A 26 10.34 -17.55 1.27
CA GLU A 26 10.27 -16.58 0.17
C GLU A 26 9.21 -16.91 -0.87
N LYS A 27 9.15 -18.16 -1.32
CA LYS A 27 8.17 -18.60 -2.31
C LYS A 27 6.73 -18.45 -1.82
N ARG A 28 6.50 -18.76 -0.55
CA ARG A 28 5.21 -18.63 0.09
C ARG A 28 4.78 -17.18 0.21
N CYS A 29 5.71 -16.31 0.56
CA CYS A 29 5.47 -14.87 0.65
C CYS A 29 5.15 -14.28 -0.73
N LEU A 30 5.90 -14.64 -1.75
CA LEU A 30 5.65 -14.20 -3.13
C LEU A 30 4.26 -14.65 -3.62
N ALA A 31 3.89 -15.89 -3.36
CA ALA A 31 2.57 -16.41 -3.73
C ALA A 31 1.44 -15.62 -3.05
N ALA A 32 1.58 -15.36 -1.75
CA ALA A 32 0.61 -14.57 -1.00
C ALA A 32 0.52 -13.12 -1.49
N ALA A 33 1.66 -12.50 -1.78
CA ALA A 33 1.73 -11.14 -2.28
C ALA A 33 1.11 -11.02 -3.70
N ARG A 34 1.36 -11.99 -4.57
CA ARG A 34 0.80 -12.02 -5.94
C ARG A 34 -0.71 -12.18 -5.96
N HIS A 35 -1.29 -12.81 -4.96
CA HIS A 35 -2.74 -12.90 -4.82
C HIS A 35 -3.41 -11.54 -4.64
N ILE A 36 -2.71 -10.60 -4.03
CA ILE A 36 -3.22 -9.27 -3.70
C ILE A 36 -2.72 -8.23 -4.68
N LEU A 37 -1.44 -8.33 -5.09
CA LEU A 37 -0.78 -7.40 -6.00
C LEU A 37 -0.59 -8.05 -7.38
N PRO A 38 -1.26 -7.56 -8.43
CA PRO A 38 -1.13 -8.13 -9.77
C PRO A 38 0.22 -7.88 -10.42
N ASP A 39 0.92 -6.81 -10.04
CA ASP A 39 2.23 -6.48 -10.57
C ASP A 39 3.33 -7.27 -9.84
N ALA A 40 4.14 -8.01 -10.61
CA ALA A 40 5.23 -8.82 -10.06
C ALA A 40 6.27 -7.98 -9.31
N ARG A 41 6.57 -6.77 -9.80
CA ARG A 41 7.51 -5.86 -9.14
C ARG A 41 7.00 -5.40 -7.77
N ASP A 42 5.72 -5.07 -7.69
CA ASP A 42 5.07 -4.70 -6.43
C ASP A 42 5.09 -5.84 -5.42
N ALA A 43 4.88 -7.07 -5.88
CA ALA A 43 4.94 -8.26 -5.03
C ALA A 43 6.36 -8.48 -4.49
N GLU A 44 7.39 -8.30 -5.30
CA GLU A 44 8.80 -8.41 -4.88
C GLU A 44 9.17 -7.35 -3.83
N GLU A 45 8.76 -6.11 -4.04
CA GLU A 45 8.96 -5.04 -3.07
C GLU A 45 8.23 -5.32 -1.76
N CYS A 46 7.02 -5.85 -1.83
CA CYS A 46 6.24 -6.28 -0.67
C CYS A 46 7.00 -7.31 0.16
N VAL A 47 7.55 -8.33 -0.48
CA VAL A 47 8.31 -9.38 0.22
C VAL A 47 9.58 -8.81 0.86
N SER A 48 10.27 -7.89 0.21
CA SER A 48 11.42 -7.20 0.79
C SER A 48 11.04 -6.44 2.07
N ASP A 49 9.91 -5.75 2.06
CA ASP A 49 9.39 -5.04 3.23
C ASP A 49 9.01 -5.99 4.37
N VAL A 50 8.54 -7.20 4.05
CA VAL A 50 8.21 -8.23 5.05
C VAL A 50 9.43 -8.58 5.90
N TRP A 51 10.58 -8.79 5.28
CA TRP A 51 11.80 -9.14 6.02
C TRP A 51 12.24 -8.03 6.97
N LEU A 52 12.12 -6.78 6.55
CA LEU A 52 12.41 -5.64 7.39
C LEU A 52 11.45 -5.55 8.59
N ARG A 53 10.15 -5.78 8.36
CA ARG A 53 9.15 -5.78 9.44
C ARG A 53 9.39 -6.89 10.44
N LEU A 54 9.78 -8.07 9.98
CA LEU A 54 10.13 -9.18 10.87
C LEU A 54 11.34 -8.82 11.76
N TRP A 55 12.35 -8.22 11.17
CA TRP A 55 13.55 -7.78 11.91
C TRP A 55 13.20 -6.77 13.01
N ASN A 56 12.28 -5.86 12.73
CA ASN A 56 11.85 -4.83 13.69
C ASN A 56 10.86 -5.36 14.74
N ALA A 57 10.09 -6.39 14.42
CA ALA A 57 9.04 -6.91 15.30
C ALA A 57 9.52 -8.02 16.22
N ILE A 58 10.47 -8.81 15.80
CA ILE A 58 11.04 -9.92 16.57
C ILE A 58 12.48 -9.57 16.98
N PRO A 59 12.86 -9.42 18.24
CA PRO A 59 11.99 -9.29 19.40
C PRO A 59 11.28 -7.93 19.45
N PRO A 60 10.24 -7.73 20.28
CA PRO A 60 9.81 -8.57 21.41
C PRO A 60 8.76 -9.62 21.08
N GLU A 61 8.15 -9.60 19.89
CA GLU A 61 7.15 -10.59 19.55
C GLU A 61 7.74 -11.99 19.42
N HIS A 62 7.03 -12.97 19.96
CA HIS A 62 7.39 -14.38 19.87
C HIS A 62 6.25 -15.17 19.25
N PRO A 63 6.23 -15.33 17.90
CA PRO A 63 5.15 -16.03 17.23
C PRO A 63 5.13 -17.52 17.58
N ARG A 64 3.92 -18.05 17.81
CA ARG A 64 3.75 -19.51 18.02
C ARG A 64 3.95 -20.29 16.73
N SER A 65 3.50 -19.74 15.61
CA SER A 65 3.73 -20.30 14.28
C SER A 65 4.38 -19.23 13.40
N LEU A 66 5.63 -19.44 13.07
CA LEU A 66 6.37 -18.51 12.21
C LEU A 66 5.75 -18.43 10.81
N ALA A 67 5.31 -19.56 10.26
CA ALA A 67 4.64 -19.61 8.96
C ALA A 67 3.38 -18.76 8.92
N ALA A 68 2.51 -18.87 9.91
CA ALA A 68 1.28 -18.09 10.02
C ALA A 68 1.58 -16.61 10.24
N TYR A 69 2.55 -16.31 11.07
CA TYR A 69 2.97 -14.93 11.35
C TYR A 69 3.51 -14.24 10.09
N ILE A 70 4.40 -14.88 9.36
CA ILE A 70 4.97 -14.37 8.11
C ILE A 70 3.87 -14.17 7.06
N THR A 71 2.95 -15.12 6.93
CA THR A 71 1.83 -15.00 5.98
C THR A 71 0.94 -13.81 6.33
N THR A 72 0.63 -13.62 7.61
CA THR A 72 -0.19 -12.48 8.08
C THR A 72 0.51 -11.14 7.80
N VAL A 73 1.81 -11.04 8.09
CA VAL A 73 2.60 -9.84 7.82
C VAL A 73 2.64 -9.55 6.32
N THR A 74 2.85 -10.58 5.50
CA THR A 74 2.87 -10.44 4.04
C THR A 74 1.56 -9.90 3.51
N ARG A 75 0.43 -10.43 3.99
CA ARG A 75 -0.91 -9.96 3.60
C ARG A 75 -1.14 -8.50 3.99
N ARG A 76 -0.75 -8.11 5.18
CA ARG A 76 -0.87 -6.71 5.64
C ARG A 76 -0.05 -5.75 4.79
N VAL A 77 1.19 -6.09 4.52
CA VAL A 77 2.06 -5.28 3.66
C VAL A 77 1.49 -5.18 2.25
N ALA A 78 1.02 -6.29 1.69
CA ALA A 78 0.43 -6.31 0.35
C ALA A 78 -0.86 -5.50 0.27
N LEU A 79 -1.74 -5.59 1.27
CA LEU A 79 -2.96 -4.79 1.33
C LEU A 79 -2.67 -3.30 1.47
N ASP A 80 -1.73 -2.92 2.31
CA ASP A 80 -1.29 -1.52 2.46
C ASP A 80 -0.75 -0.97 1.14
N LYS A 81 0.04 -1.75 0.43
CA LYS A 81 0.57 -1.37 -0.88
C LYS A 81 -0.52 -1.28 -1.94
N CYS A 82 -1.47 -2.19 -1.92
CA CYS A 82 -2.64 -2.16 -2.81
C CYS A 82 -3.45 -0.88 -2.59
N ASP A 83 -3.72 -0.51 -1.35
CA ASP A 83 -4.44 0.72 -1.00
C ASP A 83 -3.65 1.97 -1.43
N TYR A 84 -2.35 1.96 -1.23
CA TYR A 84 -1.46 3.02 -1.69
C TYR A 84 -1.53 3.20 -3.22
N ASN A 85 -1.46 2.12 -3.97
CA ASN A 85 -1.52 2.15 -5.43
C ASN A 85 -2.87 2.66 -5.92
N ARG A 86 -3.96 2.27 -5.27
CA ARG A 86 -5.31 2.78 -5.59
C ARG A 86 -5.43 4.27 -5.32
N ALA A 87 -4.88 4.76 -4.22
CA ALA A 87 -4.87 6.18 -3.90
C ALA A 87 -4.04 6.96 -4.93
N ALA A 88 -2.87 6.46 -5.33
CA ALA A 88 -2.04 7.07 -6.36
C ALA A 88 -2.74 7.11 -7.73
N GLN A 89 -3.46 6.04 -8.10
CA GLN A 89 -4.26 5.99 -9.32
C GLN A 89 -5.36 7.05 -9.32
N ARG A 90 -6.08 7.18 -8.23
CA ARG A 90 -7.13 8.20 -8.07
C ARG A 90 -6.57 9.61 -8.17
N ARG A 91 -5.39 9.86 -7.61
CA ARG A 91 -4.71 11.15 -7.71
C ARG A 91 -4.36 11.46 -9.15
N SER A 92 -3.81 10.51 -9.88
CA SER A 92 -3.47 10.65 -11.30
C SER A 92 -4.71 10.96 -12.13
N ASP A 93 -5.81 10.23 -11.93
CA ASP A 93 -7.08 10.46 -12.61
C ASP A 93 -7.64 11.84 -12.29
N LEU A 94 -7.55 12.29 -11.05
CA LEU A 94 -7.99 13.61 -10.62
C LEU A 94 -7.15 14.71 -11.28
N THR A 95 -5.83 14.54 -11.36
CA THR A 95 -4.92 15.49 -12.00
C THR A 95 -5.21 15.62 -13.49
N VAL A 96 -5.47 14.53 -14.18
CA VAL A 96 -5.88 14.54 -15.61
C VAL A 96 -7.19 15.29 -15.78
N ALA A 97 -8.18 15.05 -14.92
CA ALA A 97 -9.45 15.76 -14.96
C ALA A 97 -9.28 17.27 -14.72
N PHE A 98 -8.40 17.67 -13.83
CA PHE A 98 -8.01 19.07 -13.60
C PHE A 98 -7.39 19.71 -14.83
N GLU A 99 -6.44 19.02 -15.46
CA GLU A 99 -5.77 19.52 -16.66
C GLU A 99 -6.75 19.69 -17.83
N GLU A 100 -7.66 18.74 -18.01
CA GLU A 100 -8.71 18.82 -19.02
C GLU A 100 -9.64 20.00 -18.77
N LEU A 101 -10.02 20.25 -17.51
CA LEU A 101 -10.83 21.40 -17.12
C LEU A 101 -10.10 22.72 -17.34
N GLU A 102 -8.83 22.82 -17.01
CA GLU A 102 -8.01 24.00 -17.28
C GLU A 102 -7.90 24.28 -18.78
N GLY A 103 -7.74 23.24 -19.60
CA GLY A 103 -7.75 23.36 -21.05
C GLY A 103 -9.05 23.92 -21.61
N CYS A 104 -10.19 23.56 -21.04
CA CYS A 104 -11.50 24.10 -21.38
C CYS A 104 -11.69 25.55 -20.90
N LEU A 105 -11.10 25.89 -19.75
CA LEU A 105 -11.22 27.21 -19.12
C LEU A 105 -10.39 28.30 -19.79
N SER A 106 -9.28 27.94 -20.44
CA SER A 106 -8.36 28.88 -21.08
C SER A 106 -8.94 29.62 -22.28
N THR A 107 -10.12 29.23 -22.75
CA THR A 107 -10.80 29.82 -23.91
C THR A 107 -12.01 30.70 -23.55
N GLU A 108 -12.32 30.91 -22.27
CA GLU A 108 -13.53 31.60 -21.83
C GLU A 108 -13.27 32.81 -20.91
N ASP A 109 -14.27 33.72 -20.82
CA ASP A 109 -14.21 34.93 -19.98
C ASP A 109 -14.06 34.67 -18.49
N SER A 110 -13.43 35.60 -17.78
CA SER A 110 -13.15 35.49 -16.33
C SER A 110 -14.39 35.36 -15.44
N ALA A 111 -15.55 35.81 -15.89
CA ALA A 111 -16.83 35.65 -15.19
C ALA A 111 -17.35 34.23 -15.25
N VAL A 112 -17.12 33.53 -16.34
CA VAL A 112 -17.44 32.11 -16.53
C VAL A 112 -16.50 31.24 -15.70
N LEU A 113 -15.24 31.62 -15.58
CA LEU A 113 -14.23 30.97 -14.74
C LEU A 113 -14.66 30.88 -13.26
N ALA A 114 -15.28 31.95 -12.72
CA ALA A 114 -15.75 31.96 -11.32
C ALA A 114 -16.92 31.00 -11.09
N LEU A 115 -17.84 30.88 -12.05
CA LEU A 115 -18.95 29.93 -12.02
C LEU A 115 -18.48 28.49 -12.16
N GLU A 116 -17.48 28.24 -12.97
CA GLU A 116 -16.91 26.91 -13.20
C GLU A 116 -16.10 26.41 -12.01
N GLN A 117 -15.44 27.29 -11.26
CA GLN A 117 -14.79 26.92 -10.00
C GLN A 117 -15.80 26.39 -8.96
N ALA A 118 -17.00 26.98 -8.91
CA ALA A 118 -18.08 26.52 -8.04
C ALA A 118 -18.60 25.14 -8.48
N ASP A 119 -18.75 24.92 -9.79
CA ASP A 119 -19.13 23.63 -10.36
C ASP A 119 -18.08 22.58 -10.14
N PHE A 120 -16.80 22.94 -10.26
CA PHE A 120 -15.67 22.06 -9.95
C PHE A 120 -15.72 21.57 -8.52
N ARG A 121 -15.97 22.46 -7.54
CA ARG A 121 -16.14 22.07 -6.14
C ARG A 121 -17.29 21.10 -5.94
N ARG A 122 -18.39 21.27 -6.66
CA ARG A 122 -19.52 20.33 -6.63
C ARG A 122 -19.13 18.96 -7.16
N VAL A 123 -18.42 18.91 -8.28
CA VAL A 123 -17.95 17.64 -8.87
C VAL A 123 -16.99 16.93 -7.93
N LEU A 124 -16.04 17.66 -7.34
CA LEU A 124 -15.10 17.12 -6.38
C LEU A 124 -15.82 16.58 -5.13
N ASN A 125 -16.77 17.34 -4.57
CA ASN A 125 -17.57 16.90 -3.43
C ASN A 125 -18.43 15.68 -3.78
N GLY A 126 -19.00 15.63 -4.97
CA GLY A 126 -19.73 14.48 -5.47
C GLY A 126 -18.87 13.23 -5.59
N PHE A 127 -17.65 13.39 -6.08
CA PHE A 127 -16.66 12.32 -6.16
C PHE A 127 -16.30 11.80 -4.78
N LEU A 128 -16.01 12.67 -3.82
CA LEU A 128 -15.67 12.30 -2.45
C LEU A 128 -16.83 11.57 -1.74
N ARG A 129 -18.08 11.97 -2.03
CA ARG A 129 -19.28 11.29 -1.49
C ARG A 129 -19.47 9.88 -2.05
N LYS A 130 -19.05 9.62 -3.29
CA LYS A 130 -19.13 8.29 -3.92
C LYS A 130 -18.10 7.31 -3.38
N LEU A 131 -17.06 7.79 -2.73
CA LEU A 131 -16.06 6.93 -2.11
C LEU A 131 -16.65 6.25 -0.88
N THR A 132 -16.24 4.99 -0.64
CA THR A 132 -16.55 4.32 0.62
C THR A 132 -15.94 5.11 1.78
N ARG A 133 -16.54 5.01 2.97
CA ARG A 133 -16.03 5.71 4.16
C ARG A 133 -14.56 5.43 4.41
N GLN A 134 -14.12 4.20 4.20
CA GLN A 134 -12.74 3.77 4.38
C GLN A 134 -11.82 4.42 3.34
N SER A 135 -12.20 4.42 2.08
CA SER A 135 -11.46 5.05 0.99
C SER A 135 -11.37 6.56 1.16
N ARG A 136 -12.45 7.20 1.63
CA ARG A 136 -12.49 8.64 1.92
C ARG A 136 -11.52 9.01 3.03
N THR A 137 -11.49 8.26 4.11
CA THR A 137 -10.56 8.44 5.23
C THR A 137 -9.11 8.27 4.77
N TYR A 138 -8.85 7.30 3.95
CA TYR A 138 -7.53 7.04 3.36
C TYR A 138 -7.07 8.20 2.48
N PHE A 139 -7.96 8.70 1.64
CA PHE A 139 -7.70 9.84 0.75
C PHE A 139 -7.36 11.10 1.54
N ILE A 140 -8.17 11.44 2.55
CA ILE A 140 -8.00 12.64 3.39
C ILE A 140 -6.71 12.56 4.21
N ARG A 141 -6.35 11.41 4.77
CA ARG A 141 -5.12 11.24 5.56
C ARG A 141 -3.85 11.36 4.74
N ARG A 142 -3.88 11.04 3.47
CA ARG A 142 -2.70 11.14 2.60
C ARG A 142 -2.56 12.50 1.94
N TYR A 143 -3.61 13.26 1.88
CA TYR A 143 -3.68 14.56 1.21
C TYR A 143 -4.35 15.60 2.08
#